data_27b03269eb56840c7e1e207386bfad78
#
_entry.id   27b03269eb56840c7e1e207386bfad78
#
_cell.length_a   1.000
_cell.length_b   1.000
_cell.length_c   1.000
_cell.angle_alpha   90.00
_cell.angle_beta   90.00
_cell.angle_gamma   90.00
#
_symmetry.space_group_name_H-M   'P 1'
#
loop_
_entity.id
_entity.type
_entity.pdbx_description
1 polymer ?
#
loop_
_entity_poly.entity_id
_entity_poly.type
_entity_poly.pdbx_seq_one_letter_code
_entity_poly.pdbx_strand_id
1 'polypeptide(L)'
;MKKFLYVVLLFLFTACKNNDNNGQQSGTDPKPNGPKSISYSIISTFPHDTSSFTEGLLFYKGELYESTGLAGKSRLMKVDMKTGKALKSIDLDKKYFGEGMVILNDTIYQLTYQEKVGFMYSLKDFKKIKEFEFASKEGWGMTTDGKEIIASDGTSNLYYYEPSTFKLLRTQSVTEAGSLAFNLNELEYIDGFIYANQWQAPYIFKIDPSSGQIVGKADLSQLASQVKSKFPFAEYMNGIAYDAATKKIYITGKLWPELYEIQFAQ
;
A
#
# COMPACT_ATOMS: atom_id res chain seq x y z
N MET A 1 -33.10 68.75 28.17
CA MET A 1 -32.46 68.21 29.38
C MET A 1 -33.34 67.07 29.90
N LYS A 2 -33.01 65.81 29.54
CA LYS A 2 -33.69 64.59 30.01
C LYS A 2 -32.74 63.84 30.91
N LYS A 3 -33.12 63.72 32.19
CA LYS A 3 -32.37 62.95 33.19
C LYS A 3 -32.71 61.49 33.06
N PHE A 4 -31.70 60.63 32.83
CA PHE A 4 -31.84 59.19 32.90
C PHE A 4 -31.58 58.68 34.30
N LEU A 5 -32.57 57.97 34.85
CA LEU A 5 -32.58 57.38 36.19
C LEU A 5 -32.08 55.94 36.03
N TYR A 6 -30.88 55.59 36.61
CA TYR A 6 -30.42 54.22 36.70
C TYR A 6 -31.02 53.53 37.94
N VAL A 7 -31.78 52.46 37.67
CA VAL A 7 -32.27 51.55 38.70
C VAL A 7 -31.23 50.40 38.82
N VAL A 8 -30.59 50.32 39.97
CA VAL A 8 -29.69 49.20 40.32
C VAL A 8 -30.52 48.10 40.97
N LEU A 9 -30.65 46.96 40.30
CA LEU A 9 -31.31 45.79 40.87
C LEU A 9 -30.24 44.93 41.55
N LEU A 10 -30.30 44.83 42.88
CA LEU A 10 -29.50 43.88 43.67
C LEU A 10 -30.16 42.50 43.60
N PHE A 11 -29.50 41.53 43.00
CA PHE A 11 -29.84 40.10 43.11
C PHE A 11 -29.10 39.47 44.27
N LEU A 12 -29.85 39.06 45.28
CA LEU A 12 -29.37 38.21 46.39
C LEU A 12 -29.32 36.74 45.89
N PHE A 13 -28.12 36.18 45.75
CA PHE A 13 -27.96 34.75 45.51
C PHE A 13 -27.99 34.00 46.85
N THR A 14 -29.03 33.20 47.05
CA THR A 14 -29.07 32.18 48.09
C THR A 14 -28.35 30.95 47.58
N ALA A 15 -27.24 30.58 48.20
CA ALA A 15 -26.49 29.34 47.93
C ALA A 15 -27.24 28.16 48.54
N CYS A 16 -27.87 27.33 47.71
CA CYS A 16 -28.27 25.97 48.09
C CYS A 16 -27.09 25.04 47.85
N LYS A 17 -26.59 24.46 48.92
CA LYS A 17 -25.56 23.42 48.95
C LYS A 17 -26.28 22.10 48.70
N ASN A 18 -26.28 21.58 47.45
CA ASN A 18 -26.64 20.22 47.16
C ASN A 18 -25.34 19.41 46.97
N ASN A 19 -25.15 18.50 47.89
CA ASN A 19 -24.11 17.49 47.82
C ASN A 19 -24.71 16.30 47.07
N ASP A 20 -24.50 16.24 45.75
CA ASP A 20 -24.73 15.03 44.95
C ASP A 20 -23.40 14.61 44.30
N ASN A 21 -22.75 13.70 45.00
CA ASN A 21 -21.66 12.88 44.46
C ASN A 21 -22.25 11.95 43.41
N ASN A 22 -22.38 12.42 42.16
CA ASN A 22 -22.50 11.55 40.99
C ASN A 22 -21.24 11.71 40.17
N GLY A 23 -20.26 10.85 40.48
CA GLY A 23 -19.08 10.65 39.67
C GLY A 23 -19.50 10.12 38.28
N GLN A 24 -19.76 11.02 37.33
CA GLN A 24 -19.66 10.66 35.93
C GLN A 24 -18.19 10.40 35.65
N GLN A 25 -17.80 9.11 35.72
CA GLN A 25 -16.64 8.62 35.01
C GLN A 25 -16.91 8.88 33.55
N SER A 26 -16.33 9.95 33.01
CA SER A 26 -16.14 10.09 31.58
C SER A 26 -15.23 8.92 31.16
N GLY A 27 -15.86 7.87 30.65
CA GLY A 27 -15.15 6.80 29.97
C GLY A 27 -14.39 7.42 28.81
N THR A 28 -13.13 7.73 29.02
CA THR A 28 -12.21 7.93 27.89
C THR A 28 -12.05 6.55 27.27
N ASP A 29 -12.74 6.32 26.16
CA ASP A 29 -12.44 5.18 25.32
C ASP A 29 -10.93 5.12 25.13
N PRO A 30 -10.29 3.96 25.41
CA PRO A 30 -8.85 3.86 25.26
C PRO A 30 -8.50 4.25 23.83
N LYS A 31 -7.64 5.27 23.66
CA LYS A 31 -7.10 5.60 22.34
C LYS A 31 -6.61 4.30 21.71
N PRO A 32 -6.96 4.01 20.45
CA PRO A 32 -6.44 2.82 19.77
C PRO A 32 -4.92 2.81 19.90
N ASN A 33 -4.36 1.72 20.39
CA ASN A 33 -2.91 1.56 20.44
C ASN A 33 -2.38 1.70 19.02
N GLY A 34 -1.29 2.45 18.85
CA GLY A 34 -0.60 2.55 17.56
C GLY A 34 -0.13 1.17 17.07
N PRO A 35 0.23 1.04 15.79
CA PRO A 35 0.71 -0.22 15.23
C PRO A 35 1.96 -0.70 15.94
N LYS A 36 2.11 -2.02 16.07
CA LYS A 36 3.35 -2.61 16.61
C LYS A 36 4.51 -2.30 15.66
N SER A 37 5.66 -1.91 16.22
CA SER A 37 6.89 -1.82 15.44
C SER A 37 7.32 -3.19 14.98
N ILE A 38 7.61 -3.35 13.69
CA ILE A 38 8.12 -4.59 13.09
C ILE A 38 9.61 -4.37 12.78
N SER A 39 10.48 -5.10 13.45
CA SER A 39 11.89 -5.14 13.11
C SER A 39 12.13 -6.04 11.91
N TYR A 40 13.19 -5.81 11.17
CA TYR A 40 13.58 -6.64 10.02
C TYR A 40 15.09 -6.90 10.00
N SER A 41 15.48 -7.96 9.29
CA SER A 41 16.86 -8.27 8.96
C SER A 41 16.99 -8.47 7.46
N ILE A 42 18.10 -8.02 6.87
CA ILE A 42 18.47 -8.31 5.48
C ILE A 42 19.16 -9.66 5.49
N ILE A 43 18.65 -10.60 4.69
CA ILE A 43 19.17 -11.98 4.60
C ILE A 43 20.10 -12.11 3.39
N SER A 44 19.67 -11.59 2.25
CA SER A 44 20.41 -11.67 0.98
C SER A 44 20.11 -10.46 0.11
N THR A 45 20.96 -10.19 -0.85
CA THR A 45 20.82 -9.12 -1.83
C THR A 45 21.00 -9.70 -3.23
N PHE A 46 20.16 -9.29 -4.16
CA PHE A 46 20.16 -9.72 -5.55
C PHE A 46 20.24 -8.52 -6.48
N PRO A 47 20.78 -8.67 -7.70
CA PRO A 47 20.76 -7.59 -8.69
C PRO A 47 19.33 -7.23 -9.08
N HIS A 48 19.08 -5.95 -9.35
CA HIS A 48 17.83 -5.43 -9.89
C HIS A 48 18.10 -4.43 -11.01
N ASP A 49 17.22 -4.36 -12.01
CA ASP A 49 17.39 -3.48 -13.17
C ASP A 49 17.16 -2.01 -12.80
N THR A 50 18.21 -1.21 -12.86
CA THR A 50 18.15 0.23 -12.54
C THR A 50 17.26 1.05 -13.47
N SER A 51 16.78 0.48 -14.57
CA SER A 51 15.77 1.11 -15.44
C SER A 51 14.34 0.79 -15.01
N SER A 52 14.15 -0.10 -14.03
CA SER A 52 12.85 -0.49 -13.49
C SER A 52 12.33 0.57 -12.53
N PHE A 53 11.32 1.32 -12.97
CA PHE A 53 10.53 2.16 -12.09
C PHE A 53 9.40 1.31 -11.51
N THR A 54 9.73 0.54 -10.46
CA THR A 54 8.89 -0.54 -9.91
C THR A 54 7.58 -0.01 -9.37
N GLU A 55 6.46 -0.52 -9.91
CA GLU A 55 5.09 -0.21 -9.46
C GLU A 55 4.33 -1.45 -8.99
N GLY A 56 4.80 -2.63 -9.33
CA GLY A 56 4.27 -3.90 -8.84
C GLY A 56 5.32 -4.98 -8.88
N LEU A 57 5.39 -5.79 -7.82
CA LEU A 57 6.37 -6.86 -7.67
C LEU A 57 5.69 -8.04 -6.98
N LEU A 58 5.84 -9.26 -7.51
CA LEU A 58 5.28 -10.44 -6.87
C LEU A 58 6.01 -11.73 -7.25
N PHE A 59 5.90 -12.74 -6.39
CA PHE A 59 6.23 -14.12 -6.71
C PHE A 59 4.99 -14.92 -7.08
N TYR A 60 5.09 -15.68 -8.15
CA TYR A 60 4.06 -16.65 -8.52
C TYR A 60 4.70 -17.94 -9.00
N LYS A 61 4.39 -19.06 -8.33
CA LYS A 61 4.94 -20.39 -8.64
C LYS A 61 6.48 -20.42 -8.72
N GLY A 62 7.15 -19.72 -7.79
CA GLY A 62 8.62 -19.67 -7.69
C GLY A 62 9.31 -18.74 -8.69
N GLU A 63 8.57 -17.93 -9.42
CA GLU A 63 9.05 -17.00 -10.44
C GLU A 63 8.73 -15.56 -10.04
N LEU A 64 9.68 -14.64 -10.29
CA LEU A 64 9.51 -13.22 -10.00
C LEU A 64 8.90 -12.48 -11.19
N TYR A 65 7.88 -11.66 -10.93
CA TYR A 65 7.24 -10.80 -11.92
C TYR A 65 7.28 -9.35 -11.46
N GLU A 66 7.40 -8.44 -12.41
CA GLU A 66 7.50 -7.02 -12.15
C GLU A 66 6.70 -6.21 -13.17
N SER A 67 5.98 -5.20 -12.68
CA SER A 67 5.34 -4.15 -13.45
C SER A 67 6.06 -2.83 -13.18
N THR A 68 6.40 -2.11 -14.24
CA THR A 68 7.11 -0.83 -14.13
C THR A 68 6.33 0.31 -14.72
N GLY A 69 6.51 1.50 -14.14
CA GLY A 69 5.99 2.77 -14.60
C GLY A 69 6.91 3.49 -15.60
N LEU A 70 6.68 4.78 -15.74
CA LEU A 70 7.24 5.76 -16.65
C LEU A 70 6.61 5.73 -18.05
N ALA A 71 6.03 6.87 -18.44
CA ALA A 71 5.40 7.04 -19.75
C ALA A 71 6.36 6.68 -20.90
N GLY A 72 5.93 5.79 -21.77
CA GLY A 72 6.71 5.29 -22.90
C GLY A 72 7.82 4.30 -22.56
N LYS A 73 7.92 3.87 -21.29
CA LYS A 73 8.90 2.89 -20.82
C LYS A 73 8.29 1.82 -19.92
N SER A 74 6.98 1.89 -19.66
CA SER A 74 6.27 0.93 -18.82
C SER A 74 6.30 -0.47 -19.39
N ARG A 75 6.61 -1.46 -18.54
CA ARG A 75 6.76 -2.87 -18.94
C ARG A 75 6.08 -3.79 -17.95
N LEU A 76 5.70 -4.96 -18.46
CA LEU A 76 5.34 -6.13 -17.66
C LEU A 76 6.41 -7.19 -17.90
N MET A 77 7.02 -7.73 -16.85
CA MET A 77 8.18 -8.60 -16.96
C MET A 77 8.08 -9.83 -16.07
N LYS A 78 8.71 -10.91 -16.54
CA LYS A 78 9.20 -12.02 -15.73
C LYS A 78 10.71 -11.82 -15.55
N VAL A 79 11.20 -11.83 -14.33
CA VAL A 79 12.57 -11.43 -13.99
C VAL A 79 13.41 -12.62 -13.51
N ASP A 80 14.64 -12.72 -13.98
CA ASP A 80 15.64 -13.61 -13.41
C ASP A 80 16.27 -12.97 -12.17
N MET A 81 15.98 -13.51 -11.00
CA MET A 81 16.52 -13.00 -9.73
C MET A 81 18.05 -13.01 -9.66
N LYS A 82 18.73 -13.93 -10.36
CA LYS A 82 20.21 -14.02 -10.28
C LYS A 82 20.88 -12.88 -11.02
N THR A 83 20.25 -12.36 -12.05
CA THR A 83 20.83 -11.35 -12.92
C THR A 83 20.09 -10.01 -12.88
N GLY A 84 18.89 -9.95 -12.32
CA GLY A 84 18.00 -8.79 -12.35
C GLY A 84 17.43 -8.47 -13.74
N LYS A 85 17.65 -9.37 -14.74
CA LYS A 85 17.22 -9.13 -16.12
C LYS A 85 15.89 -9.78 -16.44
N ALA A 86 15.15 -9.16 -17.35
CA ALA A 86 13.93 -9.74 -17.85
C ALA A 86 14.19 -11.01 -18.65
N LEU A 87 13.58 -12.13 -18.24
CA LEU A 87 13.48 -13.37 -19.01
C LEU A 87 12.41 -13.28 -20.09
N LYS A 88 11.38 -12.49 -19.82
CA LYS A 88 10.27 -12.17 -20.70
C LYS A 88 9.78 -10.78 -20.40
N SER A 89 9.44 -10.02 -21.42
CA SER A 89 8.95 -8.66 -21.26
C SER A 89 7.95 -8.32 -22.37
N ILE A 90 6.96 -7.50 -22.03
CA ILE A 90 6.15 -6.76 -22.99
C ILE A 90 6.14 -5.29 -22.58
N ASP A 91 6.19 -4.41 -23.58
CA ASP A 91 6.05 -2.97 -23.38
C ASP A 91 4.57 -2.60 -23.42
N LEU A 92 4.15 -1.66 -22.57
CA LEU A 92 2.85 -1.03 -22.68
C LEU A 92 2.90 0.02 -23.82
N ASP A 93 1.73 0.30 -24.40
CA ASP A 93 1.60 1.45 -25.32
C ASP A 93 2.09 2.73 -24.60
N LYS A 94 2.84 3.57 -25.32
CA LYS A 94 3.52 4.77 -24.80
C LYS A 94 2.60 5.76 -24.08
N LYS A 95 1.30 5.70 -24.35
CA LYS A 95 0.29 6.53 -23.70
C LYS A 95 -0.04 6.09 -22.26
N TYR A 96 0.34 4.87 -21.87
CA TYR A 96 0.04 4.32 -20.54
C TYR A 96 1.23 4.43 -19.62
N PHE A 97 0.93 4.76 -18.37
CA PHE A 97 1.85 4.59 -17.25
C PHE A 97 1.43 3.30 -16.52
N GLY A 98 2.25 2.25 -16.57
CA GLY A 98 1.99 0.97 -15.91
C GLY A 98 2.12 1.10 -14.40
N GLU A 99 1.22 0.44 -13.69
CA GLU A 99 1.14 0.47 -12.23
C GLU A 99 1.13 -0.96 -11.66
N GLY A 100 0.55 -1.15 -10.49
CA GLY A 100 0.51 -2.41 -9.78
C GLY A 100 -0.01 -3.58 -10.60
N MET A 101 0.44 -4.77 -10.24
CA MET A 101 0.05 -6.01 -10.90
C MET A 101 -0.26 -7.10 -9.88
N VAL A 102 -1.08 -8.07 -10.30
CA VAL A 102 -1.32 -9.30 -9.55
C VAL A 102 -1.50 -10.48 -10.51
N ILE A 103 -1.16 -11.68 -10.06
CA ILE A 103 -1.43 -12.92 -10.80
C ILE A 103 -2.43 -13.76 -10.01
N LEU A 104 -3.54 -14.08 -10.64
CA LEU A 104 -4.56 -14.96 -10.09
C LEU A 104 -5.06 -15.94 -11.15
N ASN A 105 -5.04 -17.24 -10.85
CA ASN A 105 -5.48 -18.31 -11.76
C ASN A 105 -4.83 -18.21 -13.15
N ASP A 106 -3.48 -18.06 -13.19
CA ASP A 106 -2.67 -17.95 -14.41
C ASP A 106 -3.09 -16.77 -15.34
N THR A 107 -3.78 -15.78 -14.78
CA THR A 107 -4.08 -14.49 -15.41
C THR A 107 -3.32 -13.39 -14.71
N ILE A 108 -2.62 -12.56 -15.47
CA ILE A 108 -1.96 -11.35 -14.97
C ILE A 108 -2.95 -10.19 -15.13
N TYR A 109 -3.11 -9.43 -14.08
CA TYR A 109 -3.85 -8.15 -14.05
C TYR A 109 -2.84 -7.04 -13.82
N GLN A 110 -2.92 -5.96 -14.60
CA GLN A 110 -2.06 -4.79 -14.48
C GLN A 110 -2.90 -3.53 -14.56
N LEU A 111 -2.69 -2.61 -13.63
CA LEU A 111 -3.31 -1.29 -13.63
C LEU A 111 -2.50 -0.31 -14.47
N THR A 112 -3.14 0.80 -14.84
CA THR A 112 -2.49 2.04 -15.29
C THR A 112 -2.79 3.15 -14.30
N TYR A 113 -1.99 4.22 -14.33
CA TYR A 113 -2.07 5.32 -13.37
C TYR A 113 -3.40 6.08 -13.46
N GLN A 114 -3.55 6.97 -14.43
CA GLN A 114 -4.69 7.88 -14.53
C GLN A 114 -5.60 7.56 -15.72
N GLU A 115 -5.20 6.64 -16.58
CA GLU A 115 -5.91 6.31 -17.81
C GLU A 115 -7.18 5.48 -17.58
N LYS A 116 -7.43 5.03 -16.32
CA LYS A 116 -8.63 4.25 -15.93
C LYS A 116 -8.79 2.93 -16.67
N VAL A 117 -7.71 2.43 -17.25
CA VAL A 117 -7.68 1.16 -18.00
C VAL A 117 -6.73 0.22 -17.28
N GLY A 118 -7.18 -1.00 -17.07
CA GLY A 118 -6.34 -2.12 -16.67
C GLY A 118 -6.32 -3.20 -17.76
N PHE A 119 -5.33 -4.04 -17.69
CA PHE A 119 -5.10 -5.09 -18.67
C PHE A 119 -5.09 -6.47 -18.03
N MET A 120 -5.68 -7.43 -18.70
CA MET A 120 -5.55 -8.85 -18.41
C MET A 120 -4.68 -9.51 -19.46
N TYR A 121 -3.69 -10.29 -19.01
CA TYR A 121 -2.81 -11.06 -19.88
C TYR A 121 -2.79 -12.53 -19.47
N SER A 122 -2.58 -13.41 -20.46
CA SER A 122 -2.25 -14.81 -20.21
C SER A 122 -0.86 -14.91 -19.59
N LEU A 123 -0.71 -15.58 -18.45
CA LEU A 123 0.59 -15.80 -17.82
C LEU A 123 1.55 -16.58 -18.73
N LYS A 124 1.01 -17.53 -19.52
CA LYS A 124 1.80 -18.41 -20.39
C LYS A 124 2.64 -17.62 -21.41
N ASP A 125 2.04 -16.65 -22.07
CA ASP A 125 2.65 -15.99 -23.21
C ASP A 125 2.61 -14.46 -23.18
N PHE A 126 2.04 -13.86 -22.15
CA PHE A 126 1.83 -12.41 -21.95
C PHE A 126 0.94 -11.78 -23.03
N LYS A 127 0.17 -12.60 -23.75
CA LYS A 127 -0.82 -12.07 -24.68
C LYS A 127 -1.95 -11.39 -23.93
N LYS A 128 -2.28 -10.18 -24.38
CA LYS A 128 -3.44 -9.43 -23.86
C LYS A 128 -4.72 -10.22 -24.14
N ILE A 129 -5.50 -10.48 -23.09
CA ILE A 129 -6.80 -11.15 -23.15
C ILE A 129 -7.89 -10.11 -23.35
N LYS A 130 -7.91 -9.08 -22.47
CA LYS A 130 -8.89 -7.98 -22.53
C LYS A 130 -8.40 -6.76 -21.73
N GLU A 131 -9.13 -5.67 -21.89
CA GLU A 131 -9.04 -4.47 -21.05
C GLU A 131 -10.19 -4.46 -20.06
N PHE A 132 -10.01 -3.75 -18.95
CA PHE A 132 -11.05 -3.50 -17.95
C PHE A 132 -10.94 -2.07 -17.42
N GLU A 133 -12.04 -1.56 -16.90
CA GLU A 133 -12.06 -0.30 -16.16
C GLU A 133 -12.07 -0.59 -14.67
N PHE A 134 -11.55 0.34 -13.86
CA PHE A 134 -11.55 0.23 -12.40
C PHE A 134 -12.15 1.47 -11.75
N ALA A 135 -12.72 1.29 -10.54
CA ALA A 135 -13.53 2.30 -9.88
C ALA A 135 -12.71 3.39 -9.16
N SER A 136 -11.50 3.06 -8.67
CA SER A 136 -10.63 4.02 -7.97
C SER A 136 -10.23 5.19 -8.87
N LYS A 137 -9.84 6.33 -8.28
CA LYS A 137 -9.45 7.53 -9.04
C LYS A 137 -8.21 7.29 -9.87
N GLU A 138 -7.24 6.60 -9.31
CA GLU A 138 -5.98 6.22 -9.92
C GLU A 138 -5.74 4.73 -9.69
N GLY A 139 -4.91 4.09 -10.51
CA GLY A 139 -4.41 2.75 -10.24
C GLY A 139 -3.03 2.87 -9.59
N TRP A 140 -2.81 2.17 -8.45
CA TRP A 140 -1.52 2.12 -7.78
C TRP A 140 -1.12 0.65 -7.55
N GLY A 141 -1.03 0.19 -6.30
CA GLY A 141 -0.68 -1.19 -5.99
C GLY A 141 -1.82 -2.19 -6.22
N MET A 142 -1.48 -3.48 -6.33
CA MET A 142 -2.45 -4.55 -6.47
C MET A 142 -1.93 -5.84 -5.84
N THR A 143 -2.82 -6.57 -5.14
CA THR A 143 -2.56 -7.91 -4.61
C THR A 143 -3.84 -8.76 -4.65
N THR A 144 -3.80 -9.99 -4.10
CA THR A 144 -4.95 -10.88 -4.00
C THR A 144 -4.88 -11.74 -2.74
N ASP A 145 -6.03 -12.02 -2.14
CA ASP A 145 -6.20 -13.03 -1.09
C ASP A 145 -6.47 -14.44 -1.65
N GLY A 146 -6.35 -14.60 -2.98
CA GLY A 146 -6.68 -15.83 -3.72
C GLY A 146 -8.14 -15.93 -4.17
N LYS A 147 -8.99 -14.97 -3.78
CA LYS A 147 -10.41 -14.91 -4.13
C LYS A 147 -10.78 -13.60 -4.79
N GLU A 148 -10.38 -12.50 -4.19
CA GLU A 148 -10.62 -11.13 -4.65
C GLU A 148 -9.31 -10.49 -5.09
N ILE A 149 -9.38 -9.50 -5.98
CA ILE A 149 -8.28 -8.61 -6.29
C ILE A 149 -8.42 -7.38 -5.41
N ILE A 150 -7.32 -6.98 -4.78
CA ILE A 150 -7.26 -5.86 -3.85
C ILE A 150 -6.34 -4.81 -4.46
N ALA A 151 -6.80 -3.56 -4.58
CA ALA A 151 -6.03 -2.47 -5.17
C ALA A 151 -6.00 -1.23 -4.26
N SER A 152 -4.94 -0.46 -4.36
CA SER A 152 -4.76 0.87 -3.78
C SER A 152 -4.86 1.96 -4.85
N ASP A 153 -5.01 3.23 -4.43
CA ASP A 153 -5.08 4.40 -5.31
C ASP A 153 -4.39 5.64 -4.71
N GLY A 154 -3.49 5.44 -3.77
CA GLY A 154 -2.81 6.52 -3.05
C GLY A 154 -3.65 7.21 -1.97
N THR A 155 -4.94 6.94 -1.88
CA THR A 155 -5.78 7.36 -0.76
C THR A 155 -5.58 6.43 0.44
N SER A 156 -6.44 6.54 1.42
CA SER A 156 -6.54 5.61 2.55
C SER A 156 -7.42 4.40 2.24
N ASN A 157 -7.85 4.19 1.02
CA ASN A 157 -8.79 3.12 0.68
C ASN A 157 -8.11 1.95 -0.02
N LEU A 158 -8.62 0.75 0.29
CA LEU A 158 -8.42 -0.48 -0.48
C LEU A 158 -9.72 -0.80 -1.20
N TYR A 159 -9.60 -1.15 -2.47
CA TYR A 159 -10.70 -1.49 -3.37
C TYR A 159 -10.67 -2.98 -3.67
N TYR A 160 -11.76 -3.67 -3.45
CA TYR A 160 -11.87 -5.12 -3.65
C TYR A 160 -12.70 -5.41 -4.89
N TYR A 161 -12.13 -6.17 -5.81
CA TYR A 161 -12.74 -6.45 -7.12
C TYR A 161 -12.99 -7.94 -7.32
N GLU A 162 -14.06 -8.24 -8.03
CA GLU A 162 -14.33 -9.58 -8.55
C GLU A 162 -13.39 -9.85 -9.75
N PRO A 163 -12.59 -10.95 -9.73
CA PRO A 163 -11.53 -11.14 -10.71
C PRO A 163 -12.00 -11.24 -12.17
N SER A 164 -13.13 -11.93 -12.44
CA SER A 164 -13.56 -12.23 -13.81
C SER A 164 -14.07 -11.00 -14.57
N THR A 165 -14.75 -10.08 -13.84
CA THR A 165 -15.38 -8.88 -14.40
C THR A 165 -14.69 -7.58 -14.04
N PHE A 166 -13.84 -7.61 -13.03
CA PHE A 166 -13.22 -6.46 -12.37
C PHE A 166 -14.25 -5.47 -11.78
N LYS A 167 -15.44 -6.00 -11.44
CA LYS A 167 -16.48 -5.23 -10.77
C LYS A 167 -16.08 -4.95 -9.31
N LEU A 168 -16.24 -3.70 -8.88
CA LEU A 168 -16.03 -3.32 -7.48
C LEU A 168 -17.05 -4.05 -6.58
N LEU A 169 -16.55 -4.75 -5.59
CA LEU A 169 -17.33 -5.46 -4.57
C LEU A 169 -17.53 -4.60 -3.32
N ARG A 170 -16.44 -4.02 -2.82
CA ARG A 170 -16.43 -3.16 -1.63
C ARG A 170 -15.19 -2.27 -1.60
N THR A 171 -15.26 -1.26 -0.76
CA THR A 171 -14.12 -0.39 -0.42
C THR A 171 -13.93 -0.43 1.09
N GLN A 172 -12.68 -0.44 1.53
CA GLN A 172 -12.32 -0.43 2.95
C GLN A 172 -11.30 0.65 3.24
N SER A 173 -11.60 1.52 4.20
CA SER A 173 -10.63 2.52 4.65
C SER A 173 -9.59 1.91 5.57
N VAL A 174 -8.34 2.30 5.39
CA VAL A 174 -7.20 1.91 6.22
C VAL A 174 -6.92 2.99 7.24
N THR A 175 -6.68 2.57 8.49
CA THR A 175 -6.44 3.49 9.61
C THR A 175 -5.19 3.13 10.40
N GLU A 176 -4.46 4.15 10.87
CA GLU A 176 -3.38 4.06 11.83
C GLU A 176 -3.82 4.77 13.12
N ALA A 177 -3.95 4.03 14.22
CA ALA A 177 -4.39 4.56 15.52
C ALA A 177 -5.67 5.42 15.45
N GLY A 178 -6.65 5.00 14.64
CA GLY A 178 -7.93 5.68 14.46
C GLY A 178 -7.93 6.83 13.45
N SER A 179 -6.80 7.19 12.87
CA SER A 179 -6.69 8.18 11.79
C SER A 179 -6.54 7.52 10.44
N LEU A 180 -7.05 8.14 9.36
CA LEU A 180 -6.88 7.62 8.00
C LEU A 180 -5.39 7.58 7.60
N ALA A 181 -4.96 6.46 7.02
CA ALA A 181 -3.61 6.26 6.53
C ALA A 181 -3.56 6.45 5.01
N PHE A 182 -2.90 7.49 4.54
CA PHE A 182 -2.81 7.85 3.13
C PHE A 182 -1.53 7.35 2.48
N ASN A 183 -1.50 7.47 1.15
CA ASN A 183 -0.36 7.11 0.30
C ASN A 183 -0.07 5.60 0.30
N LEU A 184 -1.12 4.77 0.41
CA LEU A 184 -1.00 3.33 0.22
C LEU A 184 -0.62 3.07 -1.23
N ASN A 185 0.50 2.37 -1.44
CA ASN A 185 1.03 2.11 -2.76
C ASN A 185 1.09 0.60 -3.05
N GLU A 186 2.23 0.08 -3.41
CA GLU A 186 2.39 -1.32 -3.77
C GLU A 186 1.96 -2.23 -2.61
N LEU A 187 1.29 -3.35 -2.97
CA LEU A 187 0.60 -4.24 -2.03
C LEU A 187 1.06 -5.68 -2.21
N GLU A 188 1.20 -6.39 -1.06
CA GLU A 188 1.40 -7.84 -1.06
C GLU A 188 0.57 -8.52 0.04
N TYR A 189 -0.04 -9.68 -0.27
CA TYR A 189 -0.82 -10.45 0.69
C TYR A 189 0.03 -11.57 1.28
N ILE A 190 0.33 -11.49 2.59
CA ILE A 190 1.21 -12.43 3.28
C ILE A 190 0.51 -12.98 4.53
N ASP A 191 0.29 -14.29 4.57
CA ASP A 191 -0.21 -15.00 5.75
C ASP A 191 -1.43 -14.34 6.43
N GLY A 192 -2.42 -13.92 5.61
CA GLY A 192 -3.67 -13.35 6.10
C GLY A 192 -3.66 -11.83 6.32
N PHE A 193 -2.57 -11.14 6.01
CA PHE A 193 -2.44 -9.69 6.14
C PHE A 193 -2.05 -9.05 4.80
N ILE A 194 -2.45 -7.80 4.62
CA ILE A 194 -1.98 -6.98 3.49
C ILE A 194 -0.78 -6.18 3.97
N TYR A 195 0.33 -6.30 3.25
CA TYR A 195 1.49 -5.44 3.42
C TYR A 195 1.46 -4.37 2.34
N ALA A 196 1.71 -3.12 2.71
CA ALA A 196 1.63 -1.99 1.81
C ALA A 196 2.86 -1.09 1.95
N ASN A 197 3.46 -0.71 0.82
CA ASN A 197 4.39 0.41 0.81
C ASN A 197 3.62 1.72 1.05
N GLN A 198 4.23 2.66 1.78
CA GLN A 198 3.75 4.03 1.82
C GLN A 198 4.54 4.88 0.82
N TRP A 199 3.86 5.49 -0.16
CA TRP A 199 4.50 6.34 -1.16
C TRP A 199 5.24 7.51 -0.52
N GLN A 200 6.45 7.78 -0.99
CA GLN A 200 7.39 8.80 -0.50
C GLN A 200 7.86 8.62 0.94
N ALA A 201 7.59 7.47 1.55
CA ALA A 201 8.06 7.15 2.89
C ALA A 201 8.64 5.74 2.94
N PRO A 202 9.71 5.51 3.71
CA PRO A 202 10.35 4.20 3.79
C PRO A 202 9.66 3.27 4.79
N TYR A 203 8.33 3.21 4.74
CA TYR A 203 7.53 2.37 5.63
C TYR A 203 6.83 1.25 4.87
N ILE A 204 6.72 0.10 5.53
CA ILE A 204 5.81 -0.99 5.14
C ILE A 204 4.79 -1.14 6.26
N PHE A 205 3.52 -1.01 5.92
CA PHE A 205 2.39 -1.25 6.81
C PHE A 205 1.98 -2.72 6.75
N LYS A 206 1.61 -3.28 7.90
CA LYS A 206 0.88 -4.55 8.00
C LYS A 206 -0.56 -4.24 8.37
N ILE A 207 -1.48 -4.53 7.46
CA ILE A 207 -2.89 -4.16 7.54
C ILE A 207 -3.72 -5.42 7.77
N ASP A 208 -4.61 -5.40 8.74
CA ASP A 208 -5.63 -6.44 8.91
C ASP A 208 -6.75 -6.22 7.89
N PRO A 209 -6.96 -7.14 6.92
CA PRO A 209 -7.95 -6.97 5.86
C PRO A 209 -9.40 -7.00 6.36
N SER A 210 -9.65 -7.51 7.57
CA SER A 210 -10.99 -7.56 8.14
C SER A 210 -11.45 -6.22 8.70
N SER A 211 -10.52 -5.45 9.29
CA SER A 211 -10.81 -4.19 9.96
C SER A 211 -10.27 -2.95 9.22
N GLY A 212 -9.29 -3.11 8.34
CA GLY A 212 -8.54 -2.02 7.72
C GLY A 212 -7.55 -1.35 8.68
N GLN A 213 -7.34 -1.90 9.87
CA GLN A 213 -6.38 -1.33 10.83
C GLN A 213 -4.95 -1.71 10.47
N ILE A 214 -4.04 -0.75 10.54
CA ILE A 214 -2.60 -1.01 10.53
C ILE A 214 -2.22 -1.58 11.90
N VAL A 215 -1.92 -2.87 11.92
CA VAL A 215 -1.55 -3.61 13.14
C VAL A 215 -0.04 -3.68 13.35
N GLY A 216 0.74 -3.38 12.31
CA GLY A 216 2.19 -3.35 12.37
C GLY A 216 2.79 -2.37 11.37
N LYS A 217 3.99 -1.86 11.68
CA LYS A 217 4.72 -0.91 10.83
C LYS A 217 6.21 -1.20 10.89
N ALA A 218 6.81 -1.47 9.74
CA ALA A 218 8.25 -1.59 9.59
C ALA A 218 8.82 -0.26 9.10
N ASP A 219 9.88 0.21 9.76
CA ASP A 219 10.65 1.40 9.35
C ASP A 219 11.93 0.95 8.65
N LEU A 220 12.02 1.23 7.35
CA LEU A 220 13.16 0.90 6.49
C LEU A 220 14.00 2.13 6.14
N SER A 221 13.89 3.21 6.90
CA SER A 221 14.63 4.47 6.68
C SER A 221 16.13 4.27 6.57
N GLN A 222 16.70 3.38 7.38
CA GLN A 222 18.13 3.07 7.32
C GLN A 222 18.51 2.43 5.99
N LEU A 223 17.75 1.44 5.52
CA LEU A 223 17.99 0.79 4.22
C LEU A 223 17.83 1.79 3.08
N ALA A 224 16.72 2.54 3.04
CA ALA A 224 16.48 3.53 1.99
C ALA A 224 17.59 4.59 1.92
N SER A 225 18.08 5.06 3.08
CA SER A 225 19.20 6.01 3.16
C SER A 225 20.52 5.40 2.66
N GLN A 226 20.79 4.14 2.99
CA GLN A 226 21.98 3.43 2.50
C GLN A 226 21.94 3.25 0.98
N VAL A 227 20.78 2.84 0.42
CA VAL A 227 20.61 2.73 -1.03
C VAL A 227 20.81 4.09 -1.69
N LYS A 228 20.15 5.13 -1.20
CA LYS A 228 20.26 6.48 -1.78
C LYS A 228 21.69 7.03 -1.74
N SER A 229 22.43 6.75 -0.66
CA SER A 229 23.83 7.17 -0.52
C SER A 229 24.75 6.48 -1.53
N LYS A 230 24.54 5.18 -1.80
CA LYS A 230 25.33 4.41 -2.78
C LYS A 230 24.89 4.69 -4.23
N PHE A 231 23.60 4.93 -4.43
CA PHE A 231 22.95 5.05 -5.74
C PHE A 231 22.07 6.31 -5.76
N PRO A 232 22.64 7.49 -6.02
CA PRO A 232 21.91 8.77 -5.95
C PRO A 232 20.70 8.89 -6.90
N PHE A 233 20.63 8.07 -7.94
CA PHE A 233 19.50 8.00 -8.88
C PHE A 233 18.34 7.13 -8.38
N ALA A 234 18.56 6.28 -7.36
CA ALA A 234 17.49 5.46 -6.76
C ALA A 234 16.41 6.37 -6.17
N GLU A 235 15.14 6.01 -6.39
CA GLU A 235 14.00 6.77 -5.89
C GLU A 235 13.35 6.07 -4.69
N TYR A 236 12.06 6.22 -4.49
CA TYR A 236 11.36 5.71 -3.33
C TYR A 236 11.30 4.17 -3.32
N MET A 237 11.33 3.60 -2.12
CA MET A 237 11.06 2.19 -1.91
C MET A 237 9.65 1.86 -2.41
N ASN A 238 9.53 0.84 -3.24
CA ASN A 238 8.27 0.33 -3.77
C ASN A 238 8.48 -1.07 -4.33
N GLY A 239 7.61 -2.00 -3.98
CA GLY A 239 7.68 -3.39 -4.37
C GLY A 239 7.95 -4.32 -3.19
N ILE A 240 6.98 -5.19 -2.90
CA ILE A 240 7.03 -6.26 -1.91
C ILE A 240 6.61 -7.54 -2.62
N ALA A 241 7.43 -8.58 -2.56
CA ALA A 241 7.09 -9.88 -3.15
C ALA A 241 7.25 -10.99 -2.11
N TYR A 242 6.30 -11.91 -2.05
CA TYR A 242 6.30 -13.03 -1.13
C TYR A 242 6.31 -14.37 -1.87
N ASP A 243 7.36 -15.15 -1.65
CA ASP A 243 7.39 -16.54 -2.10
C ASP A 243 6.75 -17.43 -1.03
N ALA A 244 5.49 -17.80 -1.22
CA ALA A 244 4.72 -18.60 -0.28
C ALA A 244 5.30 -20.02 -0.08
N ALA A 245 6.05 -20.56 -1.06
CA ALA A 245 6.65 -21.89 -0.96
C ALA A 245 7.85 -21.89 -0.01
N THR A 246 8.66 -20.84 -0.01
CA THR A 246 9.85 -20.70 0.83
C THR A 246 9.65 -19.75 2.02
N LYS A 247 8.51 -19.06 2.08
CA LYS A 247 8.15 -18.02 3.07
C LYS A 247 9.14 -16.84 3.11
N LYS A 248 9.73 -16.54 1.96
CA LYS A 248 10.69 -15.45 1.81
C LYS A 248 10.00 -14.19 1.33
N ILE A 249 10.42 -13.05 1.87
CA ILE A 249 9.92 -11.73 1.50
C ILE A 249 11.06 -10.98 0.82
N TYR A 250 10.74 -10.35 -0.30
CA TYR A 250 11.67 -9.54 -1.07
C TYR A 250 11.13 -8.12 -1.21
N ILE A 251 12.02 -7.15 -1.16
CA ILE A 251 11.68 -5.73 -1.32
C ILE A 251 12.67 -5.04 -2.23
N THR A 252 12.20 -4.03 -2.94
CA THR A 252 13.02 -3.16 -3.77
C THR A 252 12.48 -1.73 -3.78
N GLY A 253 12.87 -0.93 -4.74
CA GLY A 253 12.37 0.42 -4.97
C GLY A 253 12.54 0.86 -6.41
N LYS A 254 11.93 1.99 -6.72
CA LYS A 254 12.00 2.62 -8.04
C LYS A 254 13.43 2.96 -8.40
N LEU A 255 13.93 2.39 -9.51
CA LEU A 255 15.29 2.53 -9.99
C LEU A 255 16.37 2.02 -9.02
N TRP A 256 16.01 1.17 -8.06
CA TRP A 256 16.99 0.56 -7.17
C TRP A 256 17.82 -0.48 -7.93
N PRO A 257 19.13 -0.57 -7.67
CA PRO A 257 19.98 -1.59 -8.31
C PRO A 257 19.94 -2.94 -7.61
N GLU A 258 19.23 -3.04 -6.48
CA GLU A 258 19.22 -4.20 -5.61
C GLU A 258 17.81 -4.59 -5.20
N LEU A 259 17.55 -5.90 -5.17
CA LEU A 259 16.41 -6.56 -4.54
C LEU A 259 16.90 -7.21 -3.25
N TYR A 260 16.23 -6.96 -2.14
CA TYR A 260 16.62 -7.43 -0.82
C TYR A 260 15.69 -8.53 -0.33
N GLU A 261 16.23 -9.71 -0.01
CA GLU A 261 15.53 -10.70 0.80
C GLU A 261 15.56 -10.23 2.25
N ILE A 262 14.40 -10.05 2.84
CA ILE A 262 14.25 -9.64 4.24
C ILE A 262 13.48 -10.66 5.05
N GLN A 263 13.68 -10.61 6.37
CA GLN A 263 12.88 -11.35 7.34
C GLN A 263 12.35 -10.37 8.39
N PHE A 264 11.04 -10.32 8.56
CA PHE A 264 10.43 -9.60 9.67
C PHE A 264 10.59 -10.42 10.97
N ALA A 265 10.93 -9.74 12.08
CA ALA A 265 10.90 -10.36 13.39
C ALA A 265 9.45 -10.73 13.76
N GLN A 266 9.29 -11.91 14.36
CA GLN A 266 7.99 -12.41 14.82
C GLN A 266 7.55 -11.73 16.11
#